data_fa7d3e37aa65f02edef3b4da347d7170
#
_entry.id   fa7d3e37aa65f02edef3b4da347d7170
#
_cell.length_a   1.000
_cell.length_b   1.000
_cell.length_c   1.000
_cell.angle_alpha   90.00
_cell.angle_beta   90.00
_cell.angle_gamma   90.00
#
_symmetry.space_group_name_H-M   'P 1'
#
loop_
_entity.id
_entity.type
_entity.pdbx_description
1 polymer ?
#
loop_
_entity_poly.entity_id
_entity_poly.type
_entity_poly.pdbx_seq_one_letter_code
_entity_poly.pdbx_strand_id
1 'polypeptide(L)' 'MPPLSDVKYVYDPEALKTMGVAFDTACRAFPPDLRDHEGARRRLALLILRHLDRGERDVTRLSDLAVLDFMRPLASERR' A
#
# COMPACT_ATOMS: atom_id res chain seq x y z
N MET A 1 21.58 2.22 -21.71
CA MET A 1 21.11 2.08 -21.28
C MET A 1 20.39 1.97 -20.96
N PRO A 2 20.66 1.75 -20.42
CA PRO A 2 19.67 1.43 -20.51
C PRO A 2 18.68 1.88 -19.73
N PRO A 3 17.97 2.59 -20.15
CA PRO A 3 16.79 2.97 -19.52
C PRO A 3 15.99 1.79 -19.16
N LEU A 4 16.34 0.70 -19.70
CA LEU A 4 15.63 -0.48 -19.39
C LEU A 4 15.68 -0.79 -17.95
N SER A 5 16.71 -0.39 -17.28
CA SER A 5 16.77 -0.71 -15.90
C SER A 5 15.68 0.03 -15.17
N ASP A 6 15.21 1.12 -15.71
CA ASP A 6 14.14 1.83 -15.07
C ASP A 6 12.86 1.03 -15.14
N VAL A 7 12.72 0.27 -16.15
CA VAL A 7 11.53 -0.51 -16.32
C VAL A 7 11.40 -1.53 -15.22
N LYS A 8 12.50 -1.94 -14.66
CA LYS A 8 12.44 -2.89 -13.61
C LYS A 8 11.78 -2.39 -12.37
N TYR A 9 11.74 -1.09 -12.20
CA TYR A 9 11.10 -0.53 -11.05
C TYR A 9 9.61 -0.47 -11.26
N VAL A 10 9.18 -0.71 -12.47
CA VAL A 10 7.77 -0.78 -12.72
C VAL A 10 7.34 -2.16 -12.26
N TYR A 11 6.32 -2.22 -11.46
CA TYR A 11 5.90 -3.48 -10.91
C TYR A 11 5.34 -4.37 -12.01
N ASP A 12 5.63 -5.66 -11.93
CA ASP A 12 5.12 -6.57 -12.94
C ASP A 12 3.62 -6.76 -12.71
N PRO A 13 2.93 -7.37 -13.65
CA PRO A 13 1.48 -7.52 -13.55
C PRO A 13 1.04 -8.23 -12.28
N GLU A 14 1.83 -9.19 -11.83
CA GLU A 14 1.48 -9.92 -10.64
C GLU A 14 1.55 -9.03 -9.42
N ALA A 15 2.59 -8.22 -9.33
CA ALA A 15 2.73 -7.31 -8.20
C ALA A 15 1.63 -6.28 -8.20
N LEU A 16 1.25 -5.77 -9.38
CA LEU A 16 0.18 -4.80 -9.47
C LEU A 16 -1.15 -5.40 -9.03
N LYS A 17 -1.37 -6.66 -9.40
CA LYS A 17 -2.58 -7.34 -9.02
C LYS A 17 -2.61 -7.52 -7.51
N THR A 18 -1.50 -7.93 -6.94
CA THR A 18 -1.40 -8.11 -5.49
C THR A 18 -1.68 -6.79 -4.79
N MET A 19 -1.12 -5.70 -5.30
CA MET A 19 -1.32 -4.41 -4.71
C MET A 19 -2.79 -4.01 -4.75
N GLY A 20 -3.44 -4.24 -5.88
CA GLY A 20 -4.83 -3.89 -6.05
C GLY A 20 -5.73 -4.65 -5.09
N VAL A 21 -5.49 -5.95 -4.94
CA VAL A 21 -6.29 -6.76 -4.04
C VAL A 21 -6.04 -6.35 -2.59
N ALA A 22 -4.78 -6.07 -2.25
CA ALA A 22 -4.44 -5.64 -0.90
C ALA A 22 -5.11 -4.30 -0.58
N PHE A 23 -5.12 -3.39 -1.56
CA PHE A 23 -5.73 -2.10 -1.37
C PHE A 23 -7.23 -2.26 -1.13
N ASP A 24 -7.87 -3.07 -1.93
CA ASP A 24 -9.28 -3.31 -1.80
C ASP A 24 -9.60 -3.95 -0.45
N THR A 25 -8.79 -4.91 -0.05
CA THR A 25 -8.97 -5.58 1.22
C THR A 25 -8.82 -4.60 2.38
N ALA A 26 -7.81 -3.76 2.31
CA ALA A 26 -7.56 -2.78 3.36
C ALA A 26 -8.69 -1.75 3.43
N CYS A 27 -9.20 -1.34 2.29
CA CYS A 27 -10.28 -0.37 2.27
C CYS A 27 -11.51 -0.90 2.95
N ARG A 28 -11.74 -2.19 2.89
CA ARG A 28 -12.92 -2.76 3.53
C ARG A 28 -12.83 -2.68 5.03
N ALA A 29 -11.63 -2.54 5.56
CA ALA A 29 -11.44 -2.42 7.00
C ALA A 29 -11.71 -1.01 7.49
N PHE A 30 -11.84 -0.06 6.57
CA PHE A 30 -12.06 1.32 6.94
C PHE A 30 -13.54 1.62 7.04
N PRO A 31 -13.92 2.58 7.88
CA PRO A 31 -15.29 3.05 7.86
C PRO A 31 -15.60 3.73 6.54
N PRO A 32 -16.86 3.84 6.17
CA PRO A 32 -17.22 4.41 4.88
C PRO A 32 -16.65 5.80 4.64
N ASP A 33 -16.54 6.61 5.69
CA ASP A 33 -15.99 7.95 5.55
C ASP A 33 -14.60 7.93 4.98
N LEU A 34 -13.76 7.08 5.54
CA LEU A 34 -12.38 7.00 5.07
C LEU A 34 -12.30 6.31 3.73
N ARG A 35 -13.19 5.38 3.49
CA ARG A 35 -13.19 4.66 2.24
C ARG A 35 -13.37 5.59 1.06
N ASP A 36 -14.19 6.64 1.24
CA ASP A 36 -14.45 7.57 0.18
C ASP A 36 -13.52 8.77 0.20
N HIS A 37 -12.67 8.88 1.20
CA HIS A 37 -11.78 10.02 1.32
C HIS A 37 -10.58 9.82 0.43
N GLU A 38 -10.43 10.67 -0.56
CA GLU A 38 -9.38 10.49 -1.54
C GLU A 38 -8.00 10.54 -0.96
N GLY A 39 -7.75 11.46 -0.05
CA GLY A 39 -6.45 11.56 0.59
C GLY A 39 -6.11 10.31 1.37
N ALA A 40 -7.10 9.75 2.05
CA ALA A 40 -6.88 8.53 2.82
C ALA A 40 -6.57 7.36 1.88
N ARG A 41 -7.29 7.29 0.77
CA ARG A 41 -7.06 6.22 -0.18
C ARG A 41 -5.67 6.31 -0.78
N ARG A 42 -5.22 7.52 -1.10
CA ARG A 42 -3.91 7.71 -1.65
C ARG A 42 -2.84 7.31 -0.65
N ARG A 43 -3.01 7.71 0.60
CA ARG A 43 -2.04 7.37 1.62
C ARG A 43 -1.97 5.87 1.81
N LEU A 44 -3.12 5.20 1.81
CA LEU A 44 -3.15 3.77 1.96
C LEU A 44 -2.41 3.10 0.81
N ALA A 45 -2.62 3.57 -0.41
CA ALA A 45 -1.95 2.99 -1.55
C ALA A 45 -0.44 3.12 -1.43
N LEU A 46 0.03 4.27 -0.94
CA LEU A 46 1.46 4.47 -0.78
C LEU A 46 2.04 3.56 0.29
N LEU A 47 1.27 3.31 1.34
CA LEU A 47 1.73 2.41 2.39
C LEU A 47 1.83 0.99 1.87
N ILE A 48 0.88 0.58 1.05
CA ILE A 48 0.93 -0.75 0.46
C ILE A 48 2.14 -0.86 -0.46
N LEU A 49 2.39 0.18 -1.25
CA LEU A 49 3.55 0.17 -2.14
C LEU A 49 4.84 0.05 -1.34
N ARG A 50 4.91 0.72 -0.22
CA ARG A 50 6.10 0.67 0.60
C ARG A 50 6.40 -0.77 1.04
N HIS A 51 5.40 -1.48 1.49
CA HIS A 51 5.61 -2.84 1.93
C HIS A 51 5.86 -3.77 0.75
N LEU A 52 5.23 -3.51 -0.37
CA LEU A 52 5.46 -4.28 -1.56
C LEU A 52 6.91 -4.14 -2.01
N ASP A 53 7.44 -2.91 -1.93
CA ASP A 53 8.83 -2.66 -2.29
C ASP A 53 9.79 -3.43 -1.40
N ARG A 54 9.39 -3.70 -0.19
CA ARG A 54 10.23 -4.44 0.74
C ARG A 54 10.14 -5.93 0.52
N GLY A 55 9.36 -6.35 -0.44
CA GLY A 55 9.28 -7.76 -0.78
C GLY A 55 8.05 -8.48 -0.30
N GLU A 56 7.14 -7.79 0.39
CA GLU A 56 5.95 -8.44 0.87
C GLU A 56 5.03 -8.73 -0.31
N ARG A 57 4.57 -9.96 -0.42
CA ARG A 57 3.70 -10.34 -1.52
C ARG A 57 2.40 -10.98 -1.06
N ASP A 58 2.25 -11.19 0.23
CA ASP A 58 1.03 -11.78 0.76
C ASP A 58 -0.03 -10.69 0.91
N VAL A 59 -1.15 -10.85 0.24
CA VAL A 59 -2.21 -9.85 0.24
C VAL A 59 -2.68 -9.51 1.65
N THR A 60 -2.88 -10.53 2.46
CA THR A 60 -3.36 -10.30 3.82
C THR A 60 -2.35 -9.50 4.62
N ARG A 61 -1.08 -9.85 4.53
CA ARG A 61 -0.08 -9.11 5.27
C ARG A 61 0.08 -7.70 4.75
N LEU A 62 0.03 -7.52 3.43
CA LEU A 62 0.13 -6.18 2.87
C LEU A 62 -0.98 -5.31 3.40
N SER A 63 -2.20 -5.80 3.40
CA SER A 63 -3.31 -5.00 3.85
C SER A 63 -3.21 -4.74 5.34
N ASP A 64 -2.84 -5.75 6.13
CA ASP A 64 -2.73 -5.58 7.58
C ASP A 64 -1.64 -4.57 7.93
N LEU A 65 -0.48 -4.70 7.31
CA LEU A 65 0.62 -3.79 7.59
C LEU A 65 0.28 -2.37 7.19
N ALA A 66 -0.38 -2.21 6.06
CA ALA A 66 -0.74 -0.89 5.60
C ALA A 66 -1.78 -0.25 6.52
N VAL A 67 -2.75 -1.02 6.96
CA VAL A 67 -3.78 -0.49 7.85
C VAL A 67 -3.15 -0.11 9.18
N LEU A 68 -2.26 -0.94 9.70
CA LEU A 68 -1.59 -0.62 10.95
C LEU A 68 -0.79 0.66 10.82
N ASP A 69 -0.06 0.81 9.73
CA ASP A 69 0.73 2.01 9.52
C ASP A 69 -0.18 3.23 9.37
N PHE A 70 -1.30 3.05 8.69
CA PHE A 70 -2.23 4.14 8.49
C PHE A 70 -2.79 4.64 9.82
N MET A 71 -3.04 3.71 10.72
CA MET A 71 -3.63 4.05 11.99
C MET A 71 -2.64 4.51 13.03
N ARG A 72 -1.36 4.39 12.73
CA ARG A 72 -0.35 4.78 13.69
C ARG A 72 -0.35 6.28 13.88
N PRO A 73 -0.36 6.76 15.11
CA PRO A 73 -0.35 8.20 15.35
C PRO A 73 0.92 8.82 14.83
N LEU A 74 0.80 9.96 14.20
CA LEU A 74 1.97 10.65 13.70
C LEU A 74 2.89 11.05 14.81
N ALA A 75 2.35 11.37 15.95
CA ALA A 75 3.17 11.82 17.05
C ALA A 75 4.17 10.76 17.47
N SER A 76 3.80 9.50 17.38
CA SER A 76 4.71 8.47 17.81
C SER A 76 5.87 8.34 16.85
N GLU A 77 5.76 8.87 15.67
CA GLU A 77 6.86 8.81 14.75
C GLU A 77 7.87 9.86 15.00
N ARG A 78 7.49 10.88 15.70
CA ARG A 78 8.39 11.84 15.91
C ARG A 78 9.22 11.50 16.93
N ARG A 79 9.47 10.89 17.48
CA ARG A 79 10.30 10.64 18.39
C ARG A 79 11.12 10.15 18.27
#